data_51247eebcf3f2944744efe2ec87ea252
#
_entry.id   51247eebcf3f2944744efe2ec87ea252
#
_cell.length_a   1.000
_cell.length_b   1.000
_cell.length_c   1.000
_cell.angle_alpha   90.00
_cell.angle_beta   90.00
_cell.angle_gamma   90.00
#
_symmetry.space_group_name_H-M   'P 1'
#
loop_
_entity.id
_entity.type
_entity.pdbx_description
1 polymer ?
#
loop_
_entity_poly.entity_id
_entity_poly.type
_entity_poly.pdbx_seq_one_letter_code
_entity_poly.pdbx_strand_id
1 'polypeptide(L)'
;HDIGKVSPLFQQQLKHGYLRAPNFVFRHEIASLFFLSLLKEEEKDAVIEMIVAHHKSVYEDVSNKGFLDLDENRDSFGIHIKDFSTWSADALGILAGLGLETHPISIEEAHENYEYAIDYCWSLEDGWSEWKGMLMAADHYASALNEKTEVNLDNLFVKPDLSFYNRQHELYPLSTIPTDDTRKHTMVTAPTGAGKTDFLLRRCRGRVFYTLPFQASINAMYDRIKDNLKNTKAQVYLLHASSELKVEDGVLEERILQRHIGASVKVLTPHQMASIVYGIKGYEAMAADLQGCDVILDEIHTYSGEIQSIVLRIIEILLALDCRVHVGTATMPSVLYHQILTLLGGQEQVYEVKLPDETLRDFNRHIIYKIDDWEKSKEVIDDAIEKGNKILLVCNQVKRSQNLYSQLSDLYPSLKKMLIHSRFK
;
A
#
# COMPACT_ATOMS: atom_id res chain seq x y z
N HIS A 1 15.42 -2.45 20.05
CA HIS A 1 15.08 -1.03 19.82
C HIS A 1 14.50 -0.36 21.07
N ASP A 2 13.86 -1.13 21.91
CA ASP A 2 13.13 -0.68 23.11
C ASP A 2 13.90 -0.81 24.42
N ILE A 3 15.17 -1.19 24.39
CA ILE A 3 15.94 -1.46 25.63
C ILE A 3 16.06 -0.24 26.55
N GLY A 4 16.06 0.97 26.00
CA GLY A 4 16.04 2.21 26.76
C GLY A 4 14.78 2.39 27.64
N LYS A 5 13.72 1.61 27.43
CA LYS A 5 12.52 1.60 28.30
C LYS A 5 12.80 1.05 29.71
N VAL A 6 13.91 0.36 29.92
CA VAL A 6 14.35 -0.10 31.24
C VAL A 6 14.70 1.08 32.18
N SER A 7 15.08 2.23 31.64
CA SER A 7 15.42 3.43 32.42
C SER A 7 14.33 3.78 33.44
N PRO A 8 14.69 4.06 34.71
CA PRO A 8 13.74 4.49 35.72
C PRO A 8 12.95 5.72 35.36
N LEU A 9 13.52 6.64 34.55
CA LEU A 9 12.83 7.84 34.07
C LEU A 9 11.68 7.47 33.12
N PHE A 10 11.88 6.51 32.20
CA PHE A 10 10.82 6.03 31.34
C PHE A 10 9.74 5.28 32.13
N GLN A 11 10.16 4.42 33.07
CA GLN A 11 9.23 3.66 33.92
C GLN A 11 8.37 4.57 34.81
N GLN A 12 8.90 5.70 35.28
CA GLN A 12 8.13 6.70 35.99
C GLN A 12 7.08 7.37 35.09
N GLN A 13 7.44 7.69 33.86
CA GLN A 13 6.48 8.24 32.88
C GLN A 13 5.28 7.30 32.63
N LEU A 14 5.52 5.99 32.57
CA LEU A 14 4.45 5.00 32.40
C LEU A 14 3.52 4.91 33.61
N LYS A 15 4.07 5.00 34.84
CA LYS A 15 3.30 4.83 36.08
C LYS A 15 2.43 6.03 36.45
N HIS A 16 2.86 7.23 36.12
CA HIS A 16 2.20 8.47 36.55
C HIS A 16 1.35 9.14 35.48
N GLY A 17 1.11 8.46 34.35
CA GLY A 17 0.58 9.10 33.17
C GLY A 17 1.58 10.16 32.65
N TYR A 18 1.32 10.73 31.48
CA TYR A 18 2.17 11.79 30.92
C TYR A 18 2.15 13.03 31.81
N LEU A 19 2.86 13.00 32.94
CA LEU A 19 3.32 14.20 33.61
C LEU A 19 4.35 14.82 32.66
N ARG A 20 3.84 15.58 31.69
CA ARG A 20 4.66 16.47 30.88
C ARG A 20 5.28 17.48 31.82
N ALA A 21 6.49 17.20 32.27
CA ALA A 21 7.37 18.31 32.62
C ALA A 21 7.41 19.18 31.36
N PRO A 22 7.05 20.48 31.43
CA PRO A 22 6.86 21.30 30.23
C PRO A 22 8.07 21.36 29.29
N ASN A 23 9.22 20.81 29.67
CA ASN A 23 10.50 20.96 28.98
C ASN A 23 11.31 19.67 28.84
N PHE A 24 10.75 18.47 29.08
CA PHE A 24 11.52 17.25 28.98
C PHE A 24 10.65 16.03 28.57
N VAL A 25 11.05 15.37 27.49
CA VAL A 25 10.55 14.06 27.11
C VAL A 25 11.72 13.09 27.06
N PHE A 26 11.70 12.06 27.92
CA PHE A 26 12.69 10.99 27.84
C PHE A 26 12.43 10.17 26.57
N ARG A 27 13.42 10.09 25.71
CA ARG A 27 13.39 9.36 24.45
C ARG A 27 14.15 8.04 24.64
N HIS A 28 13.39 6.95 24.79
CA HIS A 28 13.99 5.63 25.02
C HIS A 28 14.85 5.15 23.83
N GLU A 29 14.57 5.62 22.61
CA GLU A 29 15.40 5.36 21.45
C GLU A 29 16.82 5.92 21.62
N ILE A 30 17.00 7.10 22.25
CA ILE A 30 18.33 7.65 22.57
C ILE A 30 19.04 6.75 23.57
N ALA A 31 18.36 6.37 24.67
CA ALA A 31 18.93 5.50 25.68
C ALA A 31 19.26 4.09 25.16
N SER A 32 18.55 3.63 24.12
CA SER A 32 18.86 2.35 23.48
C SER A 32 20.17 2.36 22.69
N LEU A 33 20.60 3.52 22.19
CA LEU A 33 21.88 3.66 21.48
C LEU A 33 23.12 3.40 22.36
N PHE A 34 23.00 3.52 23.68
CA PHE A 34 24.11 3.31 24.59
C PHE A 34 24.68 1.89 24.57
N PHE A 35 23.98 0.95 23.96
CA PHE A 35 24.34 -0.46 23.87
C PHE A 35 24.88 -0.89 22.50
N LEU A 36 25.20 0.04 21.59
CA LEU A 36 25.67 -0.27 20.24
C LEU A 36 26.99 -1.05 20.18
N SER A 37 27.86 -0.88 21.18
CA SER A 37 29.13 -1.62 21.26
C SER A 37 28.96 -3.12 21.47
N LEU A 38 27.77 -3.60 21.85
CA LEU A 38 27.45 -5.02 21.93
C LEU A 38 27.21 -5.66 20.55
N LEU A 39 27.11 -4.85 19.51
CA LEU A 39 26.85 -5.32 18.14
C LEU A 39 28.17 -5.40 17.35
N LYS A 40 28.17 -6.24 16.32
CA LYS A 40 29.25 -6.25 15.35
C LYS A 40 29.25 -4.97 14.54
N GLU A 41 30.42 -4.57 14.06
CA GLU A 41 30.58 -3.31 13.33
C GLU A 41 29.67 -3.24 12.10
N GLU A 42 29.56 -4.35 11.35
CA GLU A 42 28.71 -4.45 10.17
C GLU A 42 27.20 -4.36 10.44
N GLU A 43 26.77 -4.49 11.68
CA GLU A 43 25.36 -4.47 12.08
C GLU A 43 24.93 -3.11 12.64
N LYS A 44 25.87 -2.28 13.09
CA LYS A 44 25.59 -1.03 13.83
C LYS A 44 24.70 -0.07 13.03
N ASP A 45 25.02 0.19 11.78
CA ASP A 45 24.31 1.16 10.94
C ASP A 45 22.84 0.78 10.78
N ALA A 46 22.57 -0.49 10.45
CA ALA A 46 21.21 -1.01 10.32
C ALA A 46 20.44 -0.91 11.65
N VAL A 47 21.09 -1.22 12.77
CA VAL A 47 20.47 -1.15 14.09
C VAL A 47 20.26 0.30 14.55
N ILE A 48 21.15 1.22 14.22
CA ILE A 48 20.94 2.67 14.45
C ILE A 48 19.67 3.12 13.74
N GLU A 49 19.51 2.81 12.45
CA GLU A 49 18.32 3.17 11.70
C GLU A 49 17.05 2.59 12.33
N MET A 50 17.08 1.32 12.74
CA MET A 50 15.96 0.69 13.44
C MET A 50 15.62 1.39 14.75
N ILE A 51 16.62 1.67 15.59
CA ILE A 51 16.42 2.27 16.91
C ILE A 51 15.92 3.70 16.77
N VAL A 52 16.63 4.52 15.98
CA VAL A 52 16.38 5.96 15.89
C VAL A 52 15.08 6.27 15.21
N ALA A 53 14.78 5.52 14.13
CA ALA A 53 13.73 5.90 13.21
C ALA A 53 12.34 5.32 13.54
N HIS A 54 12.18 4.44 14.55
CA HIS A 54 10.87 3.85 14.81
C HIS A 54 9.81 4.87 15.29
N HIS A 55 10.21 6.03 15.80
CA HIS A 55 9.30 7.13 16.13
C HIS A 55 9.40 8.32 15.18
N LYS A 56 10.58 8.54 14.55
CA LYS A 56 10.87 9.66 13.66
C LYS A 56 11.71 9.17 12.48
N SER A 57 12.01 10.04 11.53
CA SER A 57 12.95 9.73 10.46
C SER A 57 14.40 9.72 10.97
N VAL A 58 15.26 9.02 10.25
CA VAL A 58 16.70 8.90 10.60
C VAL A 58 17.41 10.26 10.50
N TYR A 59 17.05 11.03 9.45
CA TYR A 59 17.59 12.37 9.22
C TYR A 59 16.46 13.40 9.25
N GLU A 60 15.93 13.80 8.09
CA GLU A 60 14.79 14.70 7.97
C GLU A 60 13.63 14.00 7.24
N ASP A 61 12.42 14.20 7.71
CA ASP A 61 11.21 13.79 7.02
C ASP A 61 10.59 14.97 6.25
N VAL A 62 9.45 14.74 5.60
CA VAL A 62 8.70 15.76 4.87
C VAL A 62 8.23 16.93 5.74
N SER A 63 8.30 16.80 7.08
CA SER A 63 7.97 17.84 8.05
C SER A 63 9.21 18.51 8.63
N ASN A 64 10.40 18.24 8.11
CA ASN A 64 11.70 18.64 8.64
C ASN A 64 11.91 18.22 10.11
N LYS A 65 11.44 17.01 10.43
CA LYS A 65 11.55 16.43 11.77
C LYS A 65 12.19 15.06 11.68
N GLY A 66 13.41 14.96 12.08
CA GLY A 66 14.15 13.72 12.17
C GLY A 66 14.70 13.47 13.57
N PHE A 67 15.60 12.51 13.65
CA PHE A 67 16.33 12.26 14.88
C PHE A 67 17.13 13.49 15.33
N LEU A 68 17.66 14.22 14.38
CA LEU A 68 18.48 15.42 14.56
C LEU A 68 17.66 16.68 14.91
N ASP A 69 16.34 16.58 15.12
CA ASP A 69 15.53 17.68 15.69
C ASP A 69 15.77 17.90 17.18
N LEU A 70 16.80 17.28 17.72
CA LEU A 70 17.28 17.53 19.07
C LEU A 70 17.69 19.00 19.18
N ASP A 71 17.08 19.68 20.14
CA ASP A 71 17.40 21.07 20.44
C ASP A 71 18.90 21.19 20.77
N GLU A 72 19.66 21.89 19.93
CA GLU A 72 21.11 22.08 20.09
C GLU A 72 21.50 22.68 21.46
N ASN A 73 20.55 23.35 22.13
CA ASN A 73 20.73 23.91 23.46
C ASN A 73 20.47 22.94 24.63
N ARG A 74 20.13 21.67 24.32
CA ARG A 74 19.84 20.63 25.33
C ARG A 74 20.91 19.56 25.29
N ASP A 75 21.41 19.23 26.47
CA ASP A 75 22.28 18.06 26.71
C ASP A 75 21.43 16.78 26.66
N SER A 76 21.14 16.29 25.41
CA SER A 76 20.37 15.09 25.21
C SER A 76 21.05 13.85 25.80
N PHE A 77 22.37 13.75 25.71
CA PHE A 77 23.11 12.65 26.32
C PHE A 77 23.01 12.69 27.85
N GLY A 78 23.36 13.83 28.49
CA GLY A 78 23.37 13.97 29.95
C GLY A 78 22.02 13.69 30.61
N ILE A 79 20.92 13.99 29.90
CA ILE A 79 19.57 13.68 30.38
C ILE A 79 19.29 12.16 30.31
N HIS A 80 19.66 11.51 29.23
CA HIS A 80 19.32 10.12 29.00
C HIS A 80 20.25 9.13 29.70
N ILE A 81 21.50 9.53 29.96
CA ILE A 81 22.50 8.74 30.70
C ILE A 81 22.29 8.75 32.22
N LYS A 82 21.40 9.60 32.72
CA LYS A 82 21.15 9.71 34.14
C LYS A 82 20.84 8.37 34.78
N ASP A 83 21.47 8.09 35.91
CA ASP A 83 21.33 6.84 36.68
C ASP A 83 21.67 5.57 35.85
N PHE A 84 22.45 5.69 34.75
CA PHE A 84 22.81 4.59 33.85
C PHE A 84 23.41 3.40 34.60
N SER A 85 24.31 3.63 35.54
CA SER A 85 24.92 2.58 36.32
C SER A 85 23.92 1.74 37.16
N THR A 86 22.73 2.27 37.42
CA THR A 86 21.69 1.54 38.19
C THR A 86 20.82 0.67 37.35
N TRP A 87 20.61 1.01 36.07
CA TRP A 87 19.69 0.30 35.19
C TRP A 87 20.37 -0.46 34.03
N SER A 88 21.62 -0.13 33.71
CA SER A 88 22.35 -0.80 32.61
C SER A 88 22.53 -2.30 32.87
N ALA A 89 22.72 -2.73 34.10
CA ALA A 89 22.83 -4.16 34.41
C ALA A 89 21.53 -4.94 34.09
N ASP A 90 20.37 -4.38 34.38
CA ASP A 90 19.08 -4.98 34.05
C ASP A 90 18.88 -5.03 32.54
N ALA A 91 19.25 -3.96 31.83
CA ALA A 91 19.22 -3.91 30.36
C ALA A 91 20.12 -4.98 29.73
N LEU A 92 21.35 -5.12 30.21
CA LEU A 92 22.29 -6.15 29.76
C LEU A 92 21.77 -7.55 30.04
N GLY A 93 21.12 -7.78 31.18
CA GLY A 93 20.46 -9.04 31.51
C GLY A 93 19.35 -9.42 30.51
N ILE A 94 18.54 -8.43 30.10
CA ILE A 94 17.51 -8.63 29.07
C ILE A 94 18.15 -8.95 27.71
N LEU A 95 19.17 -8.19 27.29
CA LEU A 95 19.86 -8.42 26.02
C LEU A 95 20.55 -9.78 25.98
N ALA A 96 21.19 -10.21 27.08
CA ALA A 96 21.76 -11.56 27.21
C ALA A 96 20.68 -12.65 27.11
N GLY A 97 19.52 -12.41 27.74
CA GLY A 97 18.34 -13.30 27.61
C GLY A 97 17.81 -13.45 26.18
N LEU A 98 18.04 -12.45 25.34
CA LEU A 98 17.73 -12.45 23.92
C LEU A 98 18.86 -13.02 23.04
N GLY A 99 19.96 -13.45 23.64
CA GLY A 99 21.06 -14.14 22.93
C GLY A 99 22.21 -13.24 22.49
N LEU A 100 22.24 -11.95 22.92
CA LEU A 100 23.39 -11.08 22.68
C LEU A 100 24.53 -11.40 23.67
N GLU A 101 25.76 -11.40 23.19
CA GLU A 101 26.94 -11.37 24.06
C GLU A 101 27.03 -10.01 24.72
N THR A 102 27.09 -9.98 26.06
CA THR A 102 27.05 -8.72 26.81
C THR A 102 28.30 -8.54 27.69
N HIS A 103 28.73 -7.31 27.86
CA HIS A 103 29.72 -6.87 28.79
C HIS A 103 29.25 -5.58 29.49
N PRO A 104 29.79 -5.24 30.67
CA PRO A 104 29.48 -3.98 31.33
C PRO A 104 29.90 -2.78 30.46
N ILE A 105 28.97 -1.83 30.26
CA ILE A 105 29.21 -0.62 29.47
C ILE A 105 29.45 0.54 30.41
N SER A 106 30.57 1.26 30.23
CA SER A 106 30.86 2.47 30.97
C SER A 106 30.08 3.68 30.44
N ILE A 107 30.07 4.79 31.21
CA ILE A 107 29.44 6.04 30.74
C ILE A 107 30.20 6.60 29.53
N GLU A 108 31.51 6.47 29.52
CA GLU A 108 32.37 6.88 28.40
C GLU A 108 32.06 6.08 27.15
N GLU A 109 31.94 4.77 27.24
CA GLU A 109 31.57 3.89 26.14
C GLU A 109 30.14 4.17 25.64
N ALA A 110 29.19 4.42 26.52
CA ALA A 110 27.84 4.83 26.16
C ALA A 110 27.81 6.17 25.41
N HIS A 111 28.72 7.11 25.77
CA HIS A 111 28.87 8.37 25.06
C HIS A 111 29.44 8.18 23.66
N GLU A 112 30.48 7.35 23.52
CA GLU A 112 31.05 7.01 22.22
C GLU A 112 30.00 6.35 21.28
N ASN A 113 29.18 5.45 21.80
CA ASN A 113 28.09 4.84 21.06
C ASN A 113 27.04 5.88 20.62
N TYR A 114 26.71 6.83 21.47
CA TYR A 114 25.77 7.91 21.16
C TYR A 114 26.33 8.84 20.07
N GLU A 115 27.58 9.29 20.19
CA GLU A 115 28.25 10.15 19.20
C GLU A 115 28.36 9.43 17.84
N TYR A 116 28.73 8.15 17.83
CA TYR A 116 28.76 7.35 16.60
C TYR A 116 27.38 7.35 15.90
N ALA A 117 26.30 7.18 16.65
CA ALA A 117 24.96 7.20 16.06
C ALA A 117 24.57 8.58 15.51
N ILE A 118 24.98 9.65 16.18
CA ILE A 118 24.76 11.03 15.71
C ILE A 118 25.53 11.28 14.40
N ASP A 119 26.82 10.94 14.38
CA ASP A 119 27.67 11.12 13.20
C ASP A 119 27.16 10.31 12.01
N TYR A 120 26.71 9.06 12.26
CA TYR A 120 26.09 8.25 11.24
C TYR A 120 24.83 8.91 10.65
N CYS A 121 23.90 9.37 11.51
CA CYS A 121 22.68 10.05 11.06
C CYS A 121 22.99 11.34 10.26
N TRP A 122 24.02 12.09 10.65
CA TRP A 122 24.46 13.27 9.89
C TRP A 122 25.10 12.93 8.53
N SER A 123 25.60 11.71 8.37
CA SER A 123 26.18 11.26 7.08
C SER A 123 25.15 10.89 6.04
N LEU A 124 23.86 10.74 6.43
CA LEU A 124 22.77 10.35 5.53
C LEU A 124 22.29 11.54 4.70
N GLU A 125 21.95 11.29 3.44
CA GLU A 125 21.45 12.33 2.52
C GLU A 125 19.93 12.59 2.68
N ASP A 126 19.19 11.59 3.16
CA ASP A 126 17.73 11.67 3.36
C ASP A 126 17.26 10.88 4.59
N GLY A 127 15.97 11.01 4.91
CA GLY A 127 15.35 10.32 6.05
C GLY A 127 14.79 8.94 5.72
N TRP A 128 14.98 8.43 4.52
CA TRP A 128 14.54 7.10 4.12
C TRP A 128 15.34 6.01 4.83
N SER A 129 14.65 4.96 5.29
CA SER A 129 15.29 3.80 5.90
C SER A 129 14.49 2.54 5.64
N GLU A 130 15.12 1.58 4.96
CA GLU A 130 14.57 0.23 4.77
C GLU A 130 14.45 -0.49 6.11
N TRP A 131 15.45 -0.34 6.98
CA TRP A 131 15.52 -0.97 8.28
C TRP A 131 14.42 -0.48 9.23
N LYS A 132 14.11 0.82 9.19
CA LYS A 132 12.92 1.36 9.86
C LYS A 132 11.66 0.69 9.34
N GLY A 133 11.52 0.57 8.02
CA GLY A 133 10.38 -0.09 7.41
C GLY A 133 10.20 -1.52 7.90
N MET A 134 11.27 -2.29 7.96
CA MET A 134 11.27 -3.67 8.47
C MET A 134 10.92 -3.74 9.96
N LEU A 135 11.52 -2.90 10.80
CA LEU A 135 11.22 -2.88 12.23
C LEU A 135 9.76 -2.51 12.48
N MET A 136 9.27 -1.44 11.86
CA MET A 136 7.87 -0.99 12.00
C MET A 136 6.90 -2.09 11.57
N ALA A 137 7.23 -2.80 10.49
CA ALA A 137 6.47 -3.93 10.00
C ALA A 137 6.38 -5.05 11.04
N ALA A 138 7.53 -5.44 11.59
CA ALA A 138 7.63 -6.51 12.57
C ALA A 138 6.92 -6.17 13.88
N ASP A 139 7.14 -4.95 14.41
CA ASP A 139 6.54 -4.49 15.66
C ASP A 139 5.01 -4.44 15.56
N HIS A 140 4.49 -3.87 14.49
CA HIS A 140 3.04 -3.78 14.28
C HIS A 140 2.40 -5.14 14.04
N TYR A 141 3.08 -6.04 13.32
CA TYR A 141 2.61 -7.39 13.10
C TYR A 141 2.52 -8.17 14.41
N ALA A 142 3.58 -8.13 15.20
CA ALA A 142 3.63 -8.77 16.51
C ALA A 142 2.57 -8.19 17.48
N SER A 143 2.45 -6.87 17.53
CA SER A 143 1.45 -6.17 18.35
C SER A 143 0.00 -6.49 17.94
N ALA A 144 -0.25 -6.74 16.64
CA ALA A 144 -1.58 -7.05 16.14
C ALA A 144 -2.01 -8.50 16.42
N LEU A 145 -1.07 -9.44 16.40
CA LEU A 145 -1.33 -10.87 16.51
C LEU A 145 -1.05 -11.46 17.90
N ASN A 146 -0.21 -10.78 18.70
CA ASN A 146 0.20 -11.24 20.03
C ASN A 146 0.64 -12.72 20.02
N GLU A 147 -0.02 -13.58 20.80
CA GLU A 147 0.28 -15.00 20.90
C GLU A 147 0.15 -15.80 19.57
N LYS A 148 -0.54 -15.24 18.58
CA LYS A 148 -0.71 -15.85 17.25
C LYS A 148 0.39 -15.48 16.28
N THR A 149 1.34 -14.64 16.66
CA THR A 149 2.41 -14.14 15.78
C THR A 149 3.22 -15.31 15.23
N GLU A 150 3.73 -16.18 16.10
CA GLU A 150 4.60 -17.30 15.73
C GLU A 150 3.94 -18.25 14.72
N VAL A 151 2.68 -18.63 14.98
CA VAL A 151 1.92 -19.54 14.11
C VAL A 151 1.69 -18.97 12.70
N ASN A 152 1.70 -17.64 12.55
CA ASN A 152 1.43 -16.99 11.28
C ASN A 152 2.70 -16.58 10.51
N LEU A 153 3.90 -16.69 11.09
CA LEU A 153 5.15 -16.33 10.42
C LEU A 153 5.37 -17.09 9.11
N ASP A 154 5.08 -18.38 9.09
CA ASP A 154 5.25 -19.23 7.89
C ASP A 154 4.33 -18.84 6.73
N ASN A 155 3.32 -18.01 6.98
CA ASN A 155 2.38 -17.53 5.97
C ASN A 155 2.76 -16.15 5.41
N LEU A 156 3.81 -15.51 5.94
CA LEU A 156 4.28 -14.21 5.46
C LEU A 156 5.13 -14.38 4.19
N PHE A 157 5.02 -13.39 3.32
CA PHE A 157 5.79 -13.29 2.07
C PHE A 157 5.61 -14.47 1.12
N VAL A 158 4.57 -15.29 1.31
CA VAL A 158 4.27 -16.43 0.45
C VAL A 158 3.75 -15.94 -0.89
N LYS A 159 4.36 -16.43 -1.98
CA LYS A 159 3.89 -16.18 -3.34
C LYS A 159 2.53 -16.85 -3.55
N PRO A 160 1.54 -16.16 -4.15
CA PRO A 160 0.25 -16.77 -4.44
C PRO A 160 0.37 -17.83 -5.54
N ASP A 161 -0.34 -18.93 -5.39
CA ASP A 161 -0.59 -19.85 -6.50
C ASP A 161 -1.68 -19.25 -7.38
N LEU A 162 -1.29 -18.74 -8.54
CA LEU A 162 -2.15 -18.09 -9.52
C LEU A 162 -2.60 -19.02 -10.64
N SER A 163 -2.39 -20.33 -10.51
CA SER A 163 -2.74 -21.36 -11.50
C SER A 163 -4.23 -21.35 -11.90
N PHE A 164 -5.10 -20.95 -10.97
CA PHE A 164 -6.53 -20.74 -11.27
C PHE A 164 -6.77 -19.89 -12.52
N TYR A 165 -5.90 -18.90 -12.77
CA TYR A 165 -6.06 -17.98 -13.91
C TYR A 165 -5.52 -18.52 -15.24
N ASN A 166 -4.86 -19.69 -15.25
CA ASN A 166 -4.32 -20.36 -16.46
C ASN A 166 -5.42 -21.02 -17.33
N ARG A 167 -6.67 -20.70 -17.07
CA ARG A 167 -7.81 -21.20 -17.82
C ARG A 167 -7.95 -20.50 -19.17
N GLN A 168 -8.17 -21.27 -20.23
CA GLN A 168 -8.59 -20.75 -21.52
C GLN A 168 -10.11 -20.63 -21.57
N HIS A 169 -10.62 -19.57 -22.19
CA HIS A 169 -12.04 -19.34 -22.32
C HIS A 169 -12.33 -18.58 -23.61
N GLU A 170 -13.18 -19.13 -24.44
CA GLU A 170 -13.53 -18.57 -25.79
C GLU A 170 -14.02 -17.11 -25.70
N LEU A 171 -14.78 -16.77 -24.65
CA LEU A 171 -15.28 -15.41 -24.44
C LEU A 171 -14.18 -14.39 -23.96
N TYR A 172 -12.99 -14.87 -23.65
CA TYR A 172 -11.91 -14.03 -23.16
C TYR A 172 -10.69 -14.15 -24.07
N PRO A 173 -10.60 -13.35 -25.13
CA PRO A 173 -9.53 -13.48 -26.13
C PRO A 173 -8.12 -13.37 -25.53
N LEU A 174 -7.94 -12.63 -24.44
CA LEU A 174 -6.64 -12.57 -23.75
C LEU A 174 -6.28 -13.90 -23.05
N SER A 175 -7.20 -14.84 -22.88
CA SER A 175 -6.91 -16.13 -22.25
C SER A 175 -5.98 -17.01 -23.07
N THR A 176 -5.92 -16.79 -24.39
CA THR A 176 -5.05 -17.54 -25.32
C THR A 176 -3.70 -16.88 -25.55
N ILE A 177 -3.53 -15.62 -25.10
CA ILE A 177 -2.25 -14.89 -25.26
C ILE A 177 -1.22 -15.46 -24.30
N PRO A 178 0.00 -15.77 -24.77
CA PRO A 178 1.09 -16.26 -23.93
C PRO A 178 1.47 -15.26 -22.84
N THR A 179 1.89 -15.77 -21.69
CA THR A 179 2.34 -14.95 -20.52
C THR A 179 3.75 -15.26 -20.08
N ASP A 180 4.48 -16.07 -20.84
CA ASP A 180 5.86 -16.49 -20.59
C ASP A 180 6.92 -15.54 -21.15
N ASP A 181 6.49 -14.41 -21.72
CA ASP A 181 7.39 -13.36 -22.21
C ASP A 181 8.35 -12.92 -21.10
N THR A 182 9.64 -12.78 -21.43
CA THR A 182 10.72 -12.53 -20.46
C THR A 182 10.83 -11.08 -20.00
N ARG A 183 10.20 -10.14 -20.72
CA ARG A 183 10.21 -8.73 -20.37
C ARG A 183 9.59 -8.50 -19.00
N LYS A 184 10.22 -7.61 -18.23
CA LYS A 184 9.90 -7.40 -16.81
C LYS A 184 8.49 -6.83 -16.61
N HIS A 185 8.09 -5.87 -17.42
CA HIS A 185 6.83 -5.14 -17.29
C HIS A 185 5.80 -5.55 -18.34
N THR A 186 4.56 -5.14 -18.15
CA THR A 186 3.47 -5.46 -19.11
C THR A 186 2.54 -4.27 -19.28
N MET A 187 2.15 -3.99 -20.52
CA MET A 187 1.06 -3.07 -20.83
C MET A 187 0.03 -3.78 -21.69
N VAL A 188 -1.22 -3.90 -21.20
CA VAL A 188 -2.31 -4.52 -21.93
C VAL A 188 -3.44 -3.54 -22.21
N THR A 189 -3.75 -3.34 -23.49
CA THR A 189 -4.90 -2.55 -23.94
C THR A 189 -5.90 -3.48 -24.62
N ALA A 190 -7.06 -3.66 -23.98
CA ALA A 190 -8.11 -4.51 -24.48
C ALA A 190 -9.49 -4.10 -23.94
N PRO A 191 -10.59 -4.32 -24.67
CA PRO A 191 -11.93 -3.98 -24.23
C PRO A 191 -12.31 -4.59 -22.89
N THR A 192 -13.28 -3.97 -22.21
CA THR A 192 -13.89 -4.56 -21.01
C THR A 192 -14.47 -5.93 -21.32
N GLY A 193 -14.18 -6.92 -20.47
CA GLY A 193 -14.61 -8.29 -20.66
C GLY A 193 -13.68 -9.16 -21.55
N ALA A 194 -12.58 -8.62 -22.08
CA ALA A 194 -11.60 -9.38 -22.86
C ALA A 194 -10.71 -10.32 -22.02
N GLY A 195 -10.83 -10.29 -20.68
CA GLY A 195 -10.03 -11.13 -19.76
C GLY A 195 -8.76 -10.46 -19.25
N LYS A 196 -8.68 -9.10 -19.21
CA LYS A 196 -7.51 -8.34 -18.72
C LYS A 196 -7.05 -8.77 -17.33
N THR A 197 -7.96 -8.88 -16.36
CA THR A 197 -7.64 -9.27 -14.98
C THR A 197 -6.92 -10.61 -14.91
N ASP A 198 -7.48 -11.62 -15.58
CA ASP A 198 -6.90 -12.97 -15.59
C ASP A 198 -5.54 -12.97 -16.29
N PHE A 199 -5.41 -12.21 -17.39
CA PHE A 199 -4.14 -12.05 -18.09
C PHE A 199 -3.06 -11.39 -17.23
N LEU A 200 -3.39 -10.28 -16.57
CA LEU A 200 -2.44 -9.55 -15.69
C LEU A 200 -1.99 -10.43 -14.53
N LEU A 201 -2.90 -11.15 -13.89
CA LEU A 201 -2.57 -12.08 -12.81
C LEU A 201 -1.69 -13.23 -13.28
N ARG A 202 -1.89 -13.75 -14.50
CA ARG A 202 -1.01 -14.77 -15.10
C ARG A 202 0.40 -14.26 -15.39
N ARG A 203 0.57 -12.94 -15.56
CA ARG A 203 1.89 -12.31 -15.73
C ARG A 203 2.68 -12.20 -14.43
N CYS A 204 2.01 -12.20 -13.29
CA CYS A 204 2.66 -12.08 -11.98
C CYS A 204 3.54 -13.31 -11.65
N ARG A 205 4.68 -13.08 -11.01
CA ARG A 205 5.67 -14.10 -10.64
C ARG A 205 5.98 -14.10 -9.14
N GLY A 206 5.55 -13.06 -8.42
CA GLY A 206 5.75 -12.85 -6.99
C GLY A 206 4.45 -12.55 -6.27
N ARG A 207 4.55 -11.89 -5.11
CA ARG A 207 3.40 -11.33 -4.40
C ARG A 207 2.79 -10.21 -5.22
N VAL A 208 1.49 -9.95 -5.06
CA VAL A 208 0.74 -9.07 -5.95
C VAL A 208 0.10 -7.92 -5.19
N PHE A 209 0.32 -6.71 -5.66
CA PHE A 209 -0.45 -5.52 -5.29
C PHE A 209 -1.36 -5.15 -6.46
N TYR A 210 -2.67 -5.34 -6.30
CA TYR A 210 -3.67 -5.07 -7.33
C TYR A 210 -4.37 -3.74 -7.06
N THR A 211 -4.21 -2.75 -7.94
CA THR A 211 -4.81 -1.43 -7.75
C THR A 211 -5.96 -1.17 -8.73
N LEU A 212 -7.00 -0.53 -8.22
CA LEU A 212 -8.17 -0.07 -8.96
C LEU A 212 -8.59 1.33 -8.49
N PRO A 213 -9.20 2.16 -9.39
CA PRO A 213 -9.50 3.56 -9.08
C PRO A 213 -10.61 3.78 -8.06
N PHE A 214 -11.55 2.86 -7.94
CA PHE A 214 -12.78 3.06 -7.18
C PHE A 214 -12.95 2.02 -6.06
N GLN A 215 -13.42 2.47 -4.89
CA GLN A 215 -13.65 1.59 -3.72
C GLN A 215 -14.61 0.43 -4.03
N ALA A 216 -15.70 0.67 -4.74
CA ALA A 216 -16.62 -0.39 -5.12
C ALA A 216 -15.95 -1.47 -6.00
N SER A 217 -15.05 -1.05 -6.87
CA SER A 217 -14.31 -1.96 -7.76
C SER A 217 -13.27 -2.79 -6.99
N ILE A 218 -12.59 -2.20 -6.00
CA ILE A 218 -11.64 -2.96 -5.16
C ILE A 218 -12.35 -3.98 -4.28
N ASN A 219 -13.51 -3.69 -3.71
CA ASN A 219 -14.28 -4.65 -2.93
C ASN A 219 -14.67 -5.87 -3.80
N ALA A 220 -15.26 -5.62 -4.96
CA ALA A 220 -15.63 -6.68 -5.89
C ALA A 220 -14.42 -7.50 -6.38
N MET A 221 -13.28 -6.84 -6.60
CA MET A 221 -12.04 -7.52 -7.00
C MET A 221 -11.45 -8.35 -5.86
N TYR A 222 -11.46 -7.82 -4.64
CA TYR A 222 -11.04 -8.56 -3.46
C TYR A 222 -11.86 -9.84 -3.28
N ASP A 223 -13.18 -9.74 -3.30
CA ASP A 223 -14.07 -10.90 -3.16
C ASP A 223 -13.81 -11.94 -4.26
N ARG A 224 -13.65 -11.47 -5.50
CA ARG A 224 -13.31 -12.31 -6.65
C ARG A 224 -11.99 -13.05 -6.48
N ILE A 225 -10.90 -12.33 -6.14
CA ILE A 225 -9.57 -12.93 -5.99
C ILE A 225 -9.58 -13.90 -4.81
N LYS A 226 -10.18 -13.50 -3.68
CA LYS A 226 -10.30 -14.34 -2.49
C LYS A 226 -11.04 -15.66 -2.78
N ASP A 227 -12.16 -15.58 -3.51
CA ASP A 227 -12.92 -16.79 -3.90
C ASP A 227 -12.13 -17.68 -4.88
N ASN A 228 -11.46 -17.07 -5.85
CA ASN A 228 -10.65 -17.79 -6.83
C ASN A 228 -9.44 -18.51 -6.20
N LEU A 229 -8.87 -17.95 -5.14
CA LEU A 229 -7.69 -18.50 -4.46
C LEU A 229 -8.01 -19.24 -3.15
N LYS A 230 -9.27 -19.45 -2.80
CA LYS A 230 -9.71 -20.06 -1.54
C LYS A 230 -9.15 -21.46 -1.26
N ASN A 231 -8.77 -22.20 -2.29
CA ASN A 231 -8.18 -23.54 -2.18
C ASN A 231 -6.64 -23.52 -2.15
N THR A 232 -6.04 -22.35 -2.06
CA THR A 232 -4.59 -22.16 -1.96
C THR A 232 -4.20 -21.66 -0.57
N LYS A 233 -2.89 -21.55 -0.30
CA LYS A 233 -2.37 -20.93 0.92
C LYS A 233 -2.29 -19.39 0.81
N ALA A 234 -2.75 -18.79 -0.29
CA ALA A 234 -2.63 -17.37 -0.54
C ALA A 234 -3.44 -16.54 0.46
N GLN A 235 -2.80 -15.60 1.12
CA GLN A 235 -3.45 -14.60 1.95
C GLN A 235 -3.85 -13.39 1.09
N VAL A 236 -5.14 -13.13 1.00
CA VAL A 236 -5.69 -12.02 0.21
C VAL A 236 -6.27 -10.98 1.17
N TYR A 237 -5.79 -9.74 1.09
CA TYR A 237 -6.24 -8.63 1.93
C TYR A 237 -6.74 -7.45 1.12
N LEU A 238 -7.74 -6.79 1.68
CA LEU A 238 -8.32 -5.57 1.14
C LEU A 238 -7.85 -4.38 1.98
N LEU A 239 -7.28 -3.38 1.31
CA LEU A 239 -6.91 -2.13 1.94
C LEU A 239 -7.82 -1.03 1.42
N HIS A 240 -8.65 -0.44 2.28
CA HIS A 240 -9.37 0.80 1.98
C HIS A 240 -9.70 1.57 3.26
N ALA A 241 -9.81 2.89 3.14
CA ALA A 241 -10.01 3.82 4.24
C ALA A 241 -11.37 3.70 4.96
N SER A 242 -12.36 3.00 4.39
CA SER A 242 -13.73 2.99 4.89
C SER A 242 -14.20 1.65 5.49
N SER A 243 -13.31 0.66 5.63
CA SER A 243 -13.68 -0.60 6.29
C SER A 243 -13.78 -0.42 7.81
N GLU A 244 -14.97 -0.06 8.28
CA GLU A 244 -15.43 -0.11 9.68
C GLU A 244 -14.81 0.88 10.68
N LEU A 245 -14.20 1.98 10.26
CA LEU A 245 -13.53 2.85 11.21
C LEU A 245 -14.01 4.29 11.15
N LYS A 246 -14.71 4.68 12.20
CA LYS A 246 -14.81 6.08 12.59
C LYS A 246 -13.43 6.52 13.05
N VAL A 247 -12.79 7.34 12.23
CA VAL A 247 -11.44 7.86 12.47
C VAL A 247 -11.52 8.87 13.62
N GLU A 248 -10.92 8.54 14.72
CA GLU A 248 -10.31 9.53 15.61
C GLU A 248 -8.82 9.54 15.27
N ASP A 249 -8.35 10.67 14.70
CA ASP A 249 -6.94 11.05 14.50
C ASP A 249 -6.05 10.13 13.62
N GLY A 250 -6.22 10.08 12.30
CA GLY A 250 -5.15 9.76 11.31
C GLY A 250 -4.28 8.48 11.50
N VAL A 251 -4.17 7.99 12.72
CA VAL A 251 -3.30 6.88 13.16
C VAL A 251 -3.80 5.50 12.70
N LEU A 252 -5.02 5.43 12.24
CA LEU A 252 -5.70 4.17 11.99
C LEU A 252 -5.39 3.56 10.59
N GLU A 253 -5.22 4.41 9.56
CA GLU A 253 -4.82 3.96 8.22
C GLU A 253 -3.42 3.32 8.27
N GLU A 254 -2.52 3.91 9.04
CA GLU A 254 -1.18 3.40 9.26
C GLU A 254 -1.22 1.99 9.87
N ARG A 255 -2.02 1.77 10.91
CA ARG A 255 -2.15 0.46 11.57
C ARG A 255 -2.73 -0.63 10.66
N ILE A 256 -3.65 -0.28 9.74
CA ILE A 256 -4.24 -1.24 8.80
C ILE A 256 -3.23 -1.64 7.72
N LEU A 257 -2.50 -0.67 7.17
CA LEU A 257 -1.45 -0.94 6.18
C LEU A 257 -0.38 -1.87 6.73
N GLN A 258 -0.01 -1.69 7.99
CA GLN A 258 1.05 -2.43 8.66
C GLN A 258 0.61 -3.81 9.17
N ARG A 259 -0.67 -4.01 9.51
CA ARG A 259 -1.21 -5.30 9.96
C ARG A 259 -1.11 -6.43 8.93
N HIS A 260 -1.02 -6.12 7.66
CA HIS A 260 -1.07 -7.09 6.58
C HIS A 260 0.21 -7.16 5.76
N ILE A 261 1.33 -6.83 6.37
CA ILE A 261 2.64 -7.00 5.74
C ILE A 261 2.85 -8.46 5.35
N GLY A 262 3.52 -8.65 4.22
CA GLY A 262 3.85 -9.99 3.71
C GLY A 262 2.68 -10.75 3.10
N ALA A 263 1.49 -10.16 2.95
CA ALA A 263 0.36 -10.81 2.30
C ALA A 263 0.66 -11.23 0.87
N SER A 264 0.11 -12.35 0.43
CA SER A 264 0.29 -12.90 -0.92
C SER A 264 -0.30 -11.98 -2.00
N VAL A 265 -1.50 -11.44 -1.72
CA VAL A 265 -2.20 -10.49 -2.60
C VAL A 265 -2.81 -9.37 -1.77
N LYS A 266 -2.57 -8.13 -2.17
CA LYS A 266 -3.23 -6.93 -1.62
C LYS A 266 -4.04 -6.23 -2.70
N VAL A 267 -5.29 -5.89 -2.39
CA VAL A 267 -6.17 -5.12 -3.27
C VAL A 267 -6.38 -3.73 -2.66
N LEU A 268 -6.04 -2.68 -3.41
CA LEU A 268 -6.00 -1.32 -2.88
C LEU A 268 -6.26 -0.27 -3.97
N THR A 269 -6.35 1.01 -3.57
CA THR A 269 -6.38 2.14 -4.50
C THR A 269 -4.98 2.74 -4.69
N PRO A 270 -4.70 3.42 -5.81
CA PRO A 270 -3.46 4.18 -5.97
C PRO A 270 -3.29 5.29 -4.93
N HIS A 271 -4.37 5.86 -4.37
CA HIS A 271 -4.28 6.83 -3.30
C HIS A 271 -3.61 6.28 -2.04
N GLN A 272 -3.85 5.00 -1.73
CA GLN A 272 -3.17 4.35 -0.61
C GLN A 272 -1.68 4.12 -0.89
N MET A 273 -1.32 3.82 -2.14
CA MET A 273 0.08 3.78 -2.56
C MET A 273 0.72 5.18 -2.62
N ALA A 274 -0.05 6.24 -2.75
CA ALA A 274 0.49 7.60 -2.76
C ALA A 274 1.21 7.98 -1.46
N SER A 275 0.99 7.25 -0.37
CA SER A 275 1.76 7.40 0.87
C SER A 275 3.28 7.30 0.63
N ILE A 276 3.73 6.43 -0.29
CA ILE A 276 5.15 6.30 -0.66
C ILE A 276 5.67 7.51 -1.45
N VAL A 277 4.79 8.22 -2.16
CA VAL A 277 5.14 9.44 -2.92
C VAL A 277 5.31 10.64 -2.01
N TYR A 278 4.44 10.74 -0.99
CA TYR A 278 4.39 11.88 -0.08
C TYR A 278 5.17 11.66 1.21
N GLY A 279 5.84 10.52 1.39
CA GLY A 279 6.55 10.20 2.64
C GLY A 279 5.65 10.26 3.87
N ILE A 280 4.37 9.89 3.74
CA ILE A 280 3.43 9.89 4.87
C ILE A 280 3.89 8.83 5.86
N LYS A 281 3.78 9.14 7.16
CA LYS A 281 4.21 8.26 8.25
C LYS A 281 3.83 6.78 7.99
N GLY A 282 4.80 5.88 8.08
CA GLY A 282 4.64 4.45 7.79
C GLY A 282 4.88 4.06 6.32
N TYR A 283 5.28 5.00 5.46
CA TYR A 283 5.56 4.72 4.05
C TYR A 283 6.72 3.75 3.86
N GLU A 284 7.69 3.73 4.78
CA GLU A 284 8.84 2.84 4.74
C GLU A 284 8.40 1.36 4.86
N ALA A 285 7.45 1.08 5.76
CA ALA A 285 6.90 -0.28 5.89
C ALA A 285 6.16 -0.72 4.63
N MET A 286 5.45 0.20 3.96
CA MET A 286 4.80 -0.09 2.69
C MET A 286 5.81 -0.30 1.56
N ALA A 287 6.87 0.49 1.51
CA ALA A 287 7.92 0.35 0.52
C ALA A 287 8.66 -0.98 0.68
N ALA A 288 9.03 -1.36 1.92
CA ALA A 288 9.62 -2.66 2.23
C ALA A 288 8.71 -3.84 1.83
N ASP A 289 7.39 -3.69 2.01
CA ASP A 289 6.42 -4.72 1.61
C ASP A 289 6.22 -4.82 0.10
N LEU A 290 6.40 -3.71 -0.64
CA LEU A 290 6.31 -3.64 -2.09
C LEU A 290 7.53 -4.18 -2.80
N GLN A 291 8.70 -4.15 -2.17
CA GLN A 291 9.98 -4.47 -2.80
C GLN A 291 9.95 -5.81 -3.54
N GLY A 292 10.30 -5.79 -4.83
CA GLY A 292 10.34 -6.95 -5.71
C GLY A 292 8.97 -7.58 -6.05
N CYS A 293 7.86 -6.96 -5.66
CA CYS A 293 6.51 -7.47 -5.93
C CYS A 293 6.04 -7.21 -7.36
N ASP A 294 4.97 -7.89 -7.74
CA ASP A 294 4.18 -7.55 -8.93
C ASP A 294 3.12 -6.51 -8.57
N VAL A 295 3.08 -5.40 -9.29
CA VAL A 295 2.10 -4.34 -9.06
C VAL A 295 1.23 -4.17 -10.31
N ILE A 296 -0.06 -4.43 -10.16
CA ILE A 296 -1.05 -4.26 -11.22
C ILE A 296 -1.71 -2.90 -11.04
N LEU A 297 -1.58 -2.05 -12.05
CA LEU A 297 -2.25 -0.76 -12.17
C LEU A 297 -3.38 -0.92 -13.21
N ASP A 298 -4.61 -1.21 -12.75
CA ASP A 298 -5.73 -1.45 -13.62
C ASP A 298 -6.62 -0.21 -13.76
N GLU A 299 -7.20 -0.03 -14.94
CA GLU A 299 -8.12 1.06 -15.31
C GLU A 299 -7.54 2.49 -15.12
N ILE A 300 -6.23 2.67 -15.30
CA ILE A 300 -5.53 3.95 -15.04
C ILE A 300 -6.03 5.13 -15.90
N HIS A 301 -6.73 4.85 -17.00
CA HIS A 301 -7.30 5.88 -17.86
C HIS A 301 -8.43 6.69 -17.20
N THR A 302 -8.96 6.21 -16.09
CA THR A 302 -10.06 6.88 -15.37
C THR A 302 -9.59 8.06 -14.52
N TYR A 303 -8.28 8.24 -14.33
CA TYR A 303 -7.72 9.31 -13.51
C TYR A 303 -7.65 10.65 -14.24
N SER A 304 -7.95 11.74 -13.51
CA SER A 304 -7.73 13.11 -13.97
C SER A 304 -6.23 13.44 -14.05
N GLY A 305 -5.88 14.57 -14.69
CA GLY A 305 -4.48 14.94 -14.91
C GLY A 305 -3.61 14.98 -13.66
N GLU A 306 -4.13 15.50 -12.55
CA GLU A 306 -3.40 15.54 -11.27
C GLU A 306 -3.09 14.14 -10.74
N ILE A 307 -4.09 13.26 -10.75
CA ILE A 307 -3.92 11.86 -10.29
C ILE A 307 -3.02 11.08 -11.25
N GLN A 308 -3.05 11.38 -12.55
CA GLN A 308 -2.12 10.79 -13.50
C GLN A 308 -0.66 11.09 -13.14
N SER A 309 -0.35 12.32 -12.72
CA SER A 309 0.99 12.70 -12.28
C SER A 309 1.43 11.90 -11.04
N ILE A 310 0.52 11.69 -10.09
CA ILE A 310 0.78 10.85 -8.91
C ILE A 310 1.04 9.40 -9.33
N VAL A 311 0.25 8.86 -10.26
CA VAL A 311 0.44 7.48 -10.75
C VAL A 311 1.78 7.32 -11.46
N LEU A 312 2.21 8.31 -12.28
CA LEU A 312 3.53 8.29 -12.90
C LEU A 312 4.65 8.29 -11.83
N ARG A 313 4.51 9.12 -10.79
CA ARG A 313 5.47 9.13 -9.68
C ARG A 313 5.47 7.82 -8.88
N ILE A 314 4.31 7.20 -8.68
CA ILE A 314 4.21 5.85 -8.09
C ILE A 314 5.03 4.86 -8.94
N ILE A 315 4.89 4.88 -10.28
CA ILE A 315 5.64 3.99 -11.16
C ILE A 315 7.15 4.18 -10.99
N GLU A 316 7.65 5.41 -10.93
CA GLU A 316 9.07 5.69 -10.70
C GLU A 316 9.57 5.05 -9.39
N ILE A 317 8.83 5.20 -8.29
CA ILE A 317 9.18 4.60 -7.01
C ILE A 317 9.11 3.07 -7.06
N LEU A 318 8.09 2.51 -7.72
CA LEU A 318 7.98 1.05 -7.89
C LEU A 318 9.17 0.48 -8.66
N LEU A 319 9.71 1.21 -9.64
CA LEU A 319 10.92 0.81 -10.35
C LEU A 319 12.16 0.85 -9.45
N ALA A 320 12.28 1.89 -8.61
CA ALA A 320 13.36 1.98 -7.61
C ALA A 320 13.26 0.84 -6.56
N LEU A 321 12.06 0.35 -6.25
CA LEU A 321 11.81 -0.81 -5.38
C LEU A 321 11.90 -2.16 -6.12
N ASP A 322 12.46 -2.19 -7.32
CA ASP A 322 12.61 -3.39 -8.17
C ASP A 322 11.30 -4.12 -8.49
N CYS A 323 10.15 -3.46 -8.39
CA CYS A 323 8.86 -4.05 -8.69
C CYS A 323 8.69 -4.39 -10.18
N ARG A 324 7.84 -5.39 -10.47
CA ARG A 324 7.30 -5.62 -11.81
C ARG A 324 5.98 -4.90 -11.94
N VAL A 325 5.86 -4.01 -12.94
CA VAL A 325 4.67 -3.19 -13.13
C VAL A 325 3.86 -3.71 -14.31
N HIS A 326 2.57 -3.95 -14.06
CA HIS A 326 1.62 -4.48 -15.04
C HIS A 326 0.46 -3.50 -15.18
N VAL A 327 0.31 -2.88 -16.34
CA VAL A 327 -0.71 -1.87 -16.62
C VAL A 327 -1.83 -2.48 -17.46
N GLY A 328 -3.07 -2.34 -16.96
CA GLY A 328 -4.28 -2.78 -17.64
C GLY A 328 -5.23 -1.62 -17.95
N THR A 329 -5.75 -1.55 -19.18
CA THR A 329 -6.71 -0.51 -19.54
C THR A 329 -7.59 -0.92 -20.71
N ALA A 330 -8.81 -0.38 -20.75
CA ALA A 330 -9.66 -0.52 -21.92
C ALA A 330 -9.32 0.52 -23.00
N THR A 331 -8.98 1.72 -22.58
CA THR A 331 -8.60 2.85 -23.45
C THR A 331 -7.49 3.63 -22.76
N MET A 332 -6.56 4.19 -23.53
CA MET A 332 -5.50 5.04 -22.98
C MET A 332 -5.16 6.17 -23.95
N PRO A 333 -5.12 7.41 -23.49
CA PRO A 333 -4.58 8.51 -24.30
C PRO A 333 -3.14 8.20 -24.73
N SER A 334 -2.82 8.46 -25.99
CA SER A 334 -1.49 8.15 -26.55
C SER A 334 -0.34 8.80 -25.77
N VAL A 335 -0.55 10.02 -25.27
CA VAL A 335 0.43 10.73 -24.47
C VAL A 335 0.76 9.95 -23.19
N LEU A 336 -0.25 9.56 -22.41
CA LEU A 336 -0.07 8.79 -21.18
C LEU A 336 0.57 7.41 -21.47
N TYR A 337 0.14 6.77 -22.58
CA TYR A 337 0.72 5.51 -23.02
C TYR A 337 2.22 5.61 -23.23
N HIS A 338 2.68 6.62 -23.99
CA HIS A 338 4.09 6.81 -24.27
C HIS A 338 4.90 7.21 -23.03
N GLN A 339 4.32 8.03 -22.14
CA GLN A 339 4.96 8.37 -20.87
C GLN A 339 5.22 7.12 -20.02
N ILE A 340 4.22 6.27 -19.84
CA ILE A 340 4.37 5.03 -19.06
C ILE A 340 5.33 4.06 -19.74
N LEU A 341 5.23 3.88 -21.04
CA LEU A 341 6.14 3.01 -21.80
C LEU A 341 7.60 3.46 -21.64
N THR A 342 7.85 4.77 -21.72
CA THR A 342 9.19 5.33 -21.52
C THR A 342 9.70 5.12 -20.12
N LEU A 343 8.88 5.39 -19.08
CA LEU A 343 9.23 5.16 -17.68
C LEU A 343 9.58 3.70 -17.40
N LEU A 344 8.84 2.77 -17.99
CA LEU A 344 9.05 1.33 -17.82
C LEU A 344 10.25 0.79 -18.61
N GLY A 345 11.04 1.63 -19.30
CA GLY A 345 12.23 1.23 -20.04
C GLY A 345 11.98 0.87 -21.51
N GLY A 346 10.83 1.27 -22.08
CA GLY A 346 10.51 1.07 -23.49
C GLY A 346 10.15 -0.37 -23.86
N GLN A 347 10.10 -0.63 -25.16
CA GLN A 347 9.64 -1.92 -25.71
C GLN A 347 10.53 -3.11 -25.35
N GLU A 348 11.78 -2.86 -24.99
CA GLU A 348 12.73 -3.91 -24.58
C GLU A 348 12.38 -4.46 -23.19
N GLN A 349 11.79 -3.65 -22.31
CA GLN A 349 11.44 -4.01 -20.95
C GLN A 349 9.92 -4.29 -20.77
N VAL A 350 9.09 -3.89 -21.74
CA VAL A 350 7.64 -3.95 -21.63
C VAL A 350 7.04 -4.91 -22.64
N TYR A 351 6.32 -5.91 -22.15
CA TYR A 351 5.47 -6.76 -22.96
C TYR A 351 4.17 -6.01 -23.27
N GLU A 352 4.10 -5.45 -24.48
CA GLU A 352 2.90 -4.78 -24.98
C GLU A 352 1.94 -5.78 -25.59
N VAL A 353 0.69 -5.79 -25.10
CA VAL A 353 -0.38 -6.68 -25.57
C VAL A 353 -1.57 -5.88 -26.05
N LYS A 354 -1.90 -6.06 -27.31
CA LYS A 354 -3.10 -5.51 -27.97
C LYS A 354 -3.80 -6.63 -28.72
N LEU A 355 -5.10 -6.64 -28.69
CA LEU A 355 -5.86 -7.61 -29.49
C LEU A 355 -5.80 -7.20 -30.98
N PRO A 356 -5.70 -8.17 -31.91
CA PRO A 356 -5.81 -7.91 -33.34
C PRO A 356 -7.14 -7.26 -33.69
N ASP A 357 -7.16 -6.43 -34.75
CA ASP A 357 -8.37 -5.74 -35.22
C ASP A 357 -9.51 -6.71 -35.59
N GLU A 358 -9.17 -7.86 -36.10
CA GLU A 358 -10.12 -8.92 -36.39
C GLU A 358 -10.84 -9.40 -35.13
N THR A 359 -10.06 -9.74 -34.07
CA THR A 359 -10.61 -10.12 -32.76
C THR A 359 -11.45 -8.99 -32.16
N LEU A 360 -11.03 -7.72 -32.35
CA LEU A 360 -11.79 -6.58 -31.84
C LEU A 360 -13.14 -6.40 -32.55
N ARG A 361 -13.23 -6.72 -33.85
CA ARG A 361 -14.49 -6.68 -34.60
C ARG A 361 -15.46 -7.77 -34.12
N ASP A 362 -14.97 -8.97 -33.91
CA ASP A 362 -15.77 -10.09 -33.41
C ASP A 362 -16.19 -9.85 -31.92
N PHE A 363 -15.42 -9.06 -31.20
CA PHE A 363 -15.67 -8.69 -29.80
C PHE A 363 -16.65 -7.53 -29.65
N ASN A 364 -17.16 -6.96 -30.76
CA ASN A 364 -18.08 -5.84 -30.71
C ASN A 364 -19.46 -6.29 -30.21
N ARG A 365 -19.73 -6.02 -28.94
CA ARG A 365 -20.96 -6.44 -28.21
C ARG A 365 -22.01 -5.34 -28.10
N HIS A 366 -21.72 -4.16 -28.63
CA HIS A 366 -22.55 -2.99 -28.43
C HIS A 366 -22.90 -2.35 -29.77
N ILE A 367 -24.15 -1.95 -29.89
CA ILE A 367 -24.61 -1.06 -30.94
C ILE A 367 -24.93 0.28 -30.30
N ILE A 368 -24.32 1.33 -30.80
CA ILE A 368 -24.49 2.69 -30.26
C ILE A 368 -25.37 3.48 -31.22
N TYR A 369 -26.49 3.98 -30.70
CA TYR A 369 -27.38 4.89 -31.44
C TYR A 369 -27.26 6.28 -30.77
N LYS A 370 -27.03 7.34 -31.57
CA LYS A 370 -27.16 8.71 -31.12
C LYS A 370 -28.61 9.14 -31.26
N ILE A 371 -29.24 9.48 -30.13
CA ILE A 371 -30.63 9.95 -30.09
C ILE A 371 -30.60 11.30 -29.36
N ASP A 372 -31.03 12.37 -30.04
CA ASP A 372 -31.01 13.73 -29.52
C ASP A 372 -32.40 14.16 -28.98
N ASP A 373 -33.41 13.31 -29.08
CA ASP A 373 -34.80 13.60 -28.74
C ASP A 373 -35.34 12.61 -27.71
N TRP A 374 -36.04 13.16 -26.69
CA TRP A 374 -36.65 12.38 -25.62
C TRP A 374 -37.75 11.44 -26.13
N GLU A 375 -38.60 11.87 -27.09
CA GLU A 375 -39.69 11.02 -27.61
C GLU A 375 -39.14 9.78 -28.30
N LYS A 376 -38.07 9.93 -29.08
CA LYS A 376 -37.36 8.79 -29.68
C LYS A 376 -36.69 7.89 -28.63
N SER A 377 -36.15 8.49 -27.57
CA SER A 377 -35.61 7.69 -26.47
C SER A 377 -36.69 6.89 -25.76
N LYS A 378 -37.88 7.44 -25.63
CA LYS A 378 -39.05 6.78 -25.06
C LYS A 378 -39.49 5.61 -25.91
N GLU A 379 -39.57 5.76 -27.28
CA GLU A 379 -39.86 4.67 -28.16
C GLU A 379 -38.90 3.47 -27.97
N VAL A 380 -37.62 3.72 -27.80
CA VAL A 380 -36.63 2.66 -27.52
C VAL A 380 -36.86 2.02 -26.15
N ILE A 381 -37.26 2.79 -25.15
CA ILE A 381 -37.62 2.28 -23.83
C ILE A 381 -38.87 1.40 -23.93
N ASP A 382 -39.92 1.86 -24.65
CA ASP A 382 -41.16 1.12 -24.84
C ASP A 382 -40.90 -0.24 -25.54
N ASP A 383 -40.15 -0.24 -26.62
CA ASP A 383 -39.76 -1.46 -27.34
C ASP A 383 -38.97 -2.44 -26.45
N ALA A 384 -38.06 -1.91 -25.62
CA ALA A 384 -37.29 -2.73 -24.69
C ALA A 384 -38.16 -3.33 -23.57
N ILE A 385 -39.18 -2.59 -23.10
CA ILE A 385 -40.14 -3.04 -22.08
C ILE A 385 -41.00 -4.17 -22.71
N GLU A 386 -41.53 -3.98 -23.93
CA GLU A 386 -42.35 -4.98 -24.62
C GLU A 386 -41.57 -6.29 -24.83
N LYS A 387 -40.26 -6.21 -25.09
CA LYS A 387 -39.35 -7.35 -25.23
C LYS A 387 -38.92 -7.98 -23.92
N GLY A 388 -39.31 -7.43 -22.77
CA GLY A 388 -38.92 -7.89 -21.45
C GLY A 388 -37.45 -7.67 -21.10
N ASN A 389 -36.79 -6.71 -21.78
CA ASN A 389 -35.40 -6.40 -21.60
C ASN A 389 -35.16 -5.59 -20.29
N LYS A 390 -33.96 -5.74 -19.73
CA LYS A 390 -33.50 -4.88 -18.63
C LYS A 390 -32.97 -3.56 -19.19
N ILE A 391 -33.38 -2.44 -18.59
CA ILE A 391 -33.01 -1.10 -19.03
C ILE A 391 -32.18 -0.43 -17.93
N LEU A 392 -31.03 0.10 -18.30
CA LEU A 392 -30.19 0.93 -17.44
C LEU A 392 -30.17 2.35 -18.01
N LEU A 393 -30.65 3.32 -17.22
CA LEU A 393 -30.63 4.75 -17.55
C LEU A 393 -29.59 5.45 -16.68
N VAL A 394 -28.57 6.03 -17.32
CA VAL A 394 -27.46 6.69 -16.65
C VAL A 394 -27.58 8.21 -16.80
N CYS A 395 -27.54 8.92 -15.69
CA CYS A 395 -27.54 10.38 -15.64
C CYS A 395 -26.26 10.90 -15.00
N ASN A 396 -25.72 11.99 -15.50
CA ASN A 396 -24.53 12.66 -14.95
C ASN A 396 -24.83 13.58 -13.75
N GLN A 397 -26.09 13.74 -13.37
CA GLN A 397 -26.53 14.58 -12.24
C GLN A 397 -27.57 13.85 -11.41
N VAL A 398 -27.43 13.93 -10.07
CA VAL A 398 -28.38 13.34 -9.12
C VAL A 398 -29.80 13.88 -9.32
N LYS A 399 -29.95 15.20 -9.46
CA LYS A 399 -31.28 15.81 -9.67
C LYS A 399 -31.95 15.30 -10.95
N ARG A 400 -31.16 15.13 -12.03
CA ARG A 400 -31.70 14.59 -13.31
C ARG A 400 -32.14 13.14 -13.15
N SER A 401 -31.40 12.32 -12.44
CA SER A 401 -31.77 10.91 -12.20
C SER A 401 -33.04 10.80 -11.34
N GLN A 402 -33.22 11.67 -10.34
CA GLN A 402 -34.42 11.74 -9.53
C GLN A 402 -35.66 12.16 -10.33
N ASN A 403 -35.52 13.22 -11.14
CA ASN A 403 -36.60 13.68 -12.01
C ASN A 403 -37.01 12.59 -13.03
N LEU A 404 -36.03 11.95 -13.66
CA LEU A 404 -36.26 10.88 -14.63
C LEU A 404 -36.94 9.68 -13.96
N TYR A 405 -36.54 9.32 -12.73
CA TYR A 405 -37.18 8.25 -11.96
C TYR A 405 -38.65 8.57 -11.68
N SER A 406 -38.99 9.81 -11.30
CA SER A 406 -40.36 10.25 -11.08
C SER A 406 -41.18 10.14 -12.37
N GLN A 407 -40.67 10.70 -13.48
CA GLN A 407 -41.34 10.61 -14.80
C GLN A 407 -41.61 9.15 -15.24
N LEU A 408 -40.61 8.29 -15.10
CA LEU A 408 -40.76 6.88 -15.44
C LEU A 408 -41.68 6.13 -14.47
N SER A 409 -41.81 6.60 -13.23
CA SER A 409 -42.76 5.99 -12.28
C SER A 409 -44.19 6.32 -12.63
N ASP A 410 -44.44 7.54 -13.15
CA ASP A 410 -45.74 7.95 -13.66
C ASP A 410 -46.11 7.27 -14.99
N LEU A 411 -45.13 7.14 -15.89
CA LEU A 411 -45.35 6.51 -17.20
C LEU A 411 -45.53 5.01 -17.12
N TYR A 412 -44.81 4.32 -16.25
CA TYR A 412 -44.80 2.86 -16.13
C TYR A 412 -45.05 2.40 -14.69
N PRO A 413 -46.22 2.66 -14.09
CA PRO A 413 -46.46 2.43 -12.67
C PRO A 413 -46.31 0.95 -12.22
N SER A 414 -46.58 0.02 -13.11
CA SER A 414 -46.52 -1.42 -12.83
C SER A 414 -45.11 -2.04 -12.92
N LEU A 415 -44.14 -1.33 -13.47
CA LEU A 415 -42.77 -1.86 -13.63
C LEU A 415 -41.95 -1.68 -12.32
N LYS A 416 -41.19 -2.70 -11.98
CA LYS A 416 -40.21 -2.60 -10.89
C LYS A 416 -39.05 -1.71 -11.32
N LYS A 417 -38.79 -0.64 -10.54
CA LYS A 417 -37.76 0.35 -10.79
C LYS A 417 -36.85 0.50 -9.57
N MET A 418 -35.60 0.83 -9.81
CA MET A 418 -34.64 1.15 -8.78
C MET A 418 -33.89 2.43 -9.14
N LEU A 419 -33.81 3.38 -8.21
CA LEU A 419 -32.98 4.58 -8.33
C LEU A 419 -31.73 4.40 -7.47
N ILE A 420 -30.56 4.66 -8.07
CA ILE A 420 -29.26 4.63 -7.37
C ILE A 420 -28.51 5.90 -7.70
N HIS A 421 -28.02 6.59 -6.69
CA HIS A 421 -27.15 7.77 -6.86
C HIS A 421 -26.24 7.99 -5.66
N SER A 422 -25.24 8.88 -5.77
CA SER A 422 -24.19 9.11 -4.77
C SER A 422 -24.66 9.68 -3.43
N ARG A 423 -25.94 10.12 -3.33
CA ARG A 423 -26.51 10.66 -2.08
C ARG A 423 -27.26 9.61 -1.26
N PHE A 424 -27.34 8.38 -1.68
CA PHE A 424 -27.76 7.27 -0.82
C PHE A 424 -26.63 6.95 0.15
N LYS A 425 -26.99 6.80 1.44
CA LYS A 425 -26.05 6.37 2.48
C LYS A 425 -25.98 4.83 2.52
#